data_8fbb37e06c2d6df44b71e398f72a2732
#
_entry.id   8fbb37e06c2d6df44b71e398f72a2732
#
_cell.length_a   1.000
_cell.length_b   1.000
_cell.length_c   1.000
_cell.angle_alpha   90.00
_cell.angle_beta   90.00
_cell.angle_gamma   90.00
#
_symmetry.space_group_name_H-M   'P 1'
#
loop_
_entity.id
_entity.type
_entity.pdbx_description
1 polymer ?
#
loop_
_entity_poly.entity_id
_entity_poly.type
_entity_poly.pdbx_seq_one_letter_code
_entity_poly.pdbx_strand_id
1 'polypeptide(L)'
;LSSYMDAVREVEKILWPRPMKLFTAGPVACFPEVLEAMRIQQLSHRSKEYQELHRDTVKRLADFLLARKATVLLIPSSGTGFMEASIRNAVTPKGKVLVTVIGEFGNRYREAVERNGXVPVVLEKPLGKPVLPEELDDALRKNRDVEAVTITYNETSTGVLNPLRELAKVVKEHGKLLFVDAVSAMGAADIRVDDWGIDIVFASSQKAFGVPPGLAMAAVSEEVFEKAKSIPERGLYFDLLEIREFLVKQWSTPTTPPIPQIAGLNVALRIVEKMGGRERWLGMYAERAERIRRGVQELGLKLFAEPGYYSPTITVVYNPPGVKGPVIYEELRKRGIEIAKGYGKVKDETFRIGHMGYITSEDIDALFRNLREVLISLGFKPAA
;
A
#
# COMPACT_ATOMS: atom_id res chain seq x y z
N LEU A 1 29.96 26.82 6.53
CA LEU A 1 29.46 25.63 5.83
C LEU A 1 29.51 24.39 6.73
N SER A 2 30.60 24.27 7.55
CA SER A 2 30.70 23.09 8.43
C SER A 2 29.55 23.05 9.44
N SER A 3 29.12 24.20 9.95
CA SER A 3 28.05 24.24 10.96
C SER A 3 26.71 23.78 10.38
N TYR A 4 26.46 24.04 9.10
CA TYR A 4 25.21 23.58 8.48
C TYR A 4 25.22 22.07 8.30
N MET A 5 26.37 21.51 7.93
CA MET A 5 26.47 20.05 7.82
C MET A 5 26.41 19.39 9.20
N ASP A 6 26.83 20.09 10.24
CA ASP A 6 26.69 19.58 11.59
C ASP A 6 25.20 19.40 11.95
N ALA A 7 24.35 20.34 11.52
CA ALA A 7 22.91 20.19 11.75
C ALA A 7 22.36 18.93 11.10
N VAL A 8 22.80 18.63 9.88
CA VAL A 8 22.39 17.40 9.20
C VAL A 8 22.82 16.19 10.02
N ARG A 9 24.08 16.18 10.46
CA ARG A 9 24.60 15.07 11.24
C ARG A 9 23.83 14.84 12.53
N GLU A 10 23.42 15.95 13.18
CA GLU A 10 22.64 15.80 14.42
C GLU A 10 21.31 15.12 14.17
N VAL A 11 20.63 15.46 13.08
CA VAL A 11 19.37 14.79 12.73
C VAL A 11 19.62 13.33 12.40
N GLU A 12 20.70 13.06 11.65
CA GLU A 12 21.03 11.68 11.32
C GLU A 12 21.25 10.82 12.57
N LYS A 13 21.88 11.41 13.60
CA LYS A 13 22.08 10.68 14.85
C LYS A 13 20.78 10.31 15.53
N ILE A 14 19.76 11.17 15.40
CA ILE A 14 18.44 10.86 15.94
C ILE A 14 17.78 9.73 15.13
N LEU A 15 17.81 9.84 13.82
CA LEU A 15 17.11 8.91 12.95
C LEU A 15 17.83 7.57 12.85
N TRP A 16 19.14 7.62 12.75
CA TRP A 16 19.96 6.42 12.49
C TRP A 16 21.12 6.35 13.44
N PRO A 17 20.85 6.07 14.73
CA PRO A 17 21.97 5.91 15.66
C PRO A 17 22.90 4.77 15.27
N ARG A 18 22.40 3.84 14.46
CA ARG A 18 23.21 2.77 13.90
C ARG A 18 22.54 2.31 12.59
N PRO A 19 23.32 1.73 11.67
CA PRO A 19 22.73 1.23 10.42
C PRO A 19 21.71 0.13 10.68
N MET A 20 20.62 0.16 9.94
CA MET A 20 19.54 -0.84 10.06
C MET A 20 19.17 -1.36 8.68
N LYS A 21 18.92 -2.66 8.60
CA LYS A 21 18.33 -3.27 7.41
C LYS A 21 16.83 -3.30 7.62
N LEU A 22 16.07 -2.78 6.63
CA LEU A 22 14.63 -2.57 6.81
C LEU A 22 13.80 -3.67 6.14
N PHE A 23 13.08 -4.40 6.96
CA PHE A 23 12.06 -5.36 6.54
C PHE A 23 10.72 -4.95 7.17
N THR A 24 10.37 -3.69 6.95
CA THR A 24 9.24 -3.05 7.61
C THR A 24 7.97 -3.12 6.77
N ALA A 25 6.86 -2.78 7.38
CA ALA A 25 5.56 -2.72 6.69
C ALA A 25 5.31 -1.35 6.04
N GLY A 26 6.30 -0.48 6.06
CA GLY A 26 6.23 0.87 5.56
C GLY A 26 6.30 1.87 6.70
N PRO A 27 7.10 2.95 6.54
CA PRO A 27 7.95 3.26 5.37
C PRO A 27 9.07 2.24 5.19
N VAL A 28 9.53 2.11 3.96
CA VAL A 28 10.51 1.09 3.57
C VAL A 28 11.80 1.75 3.07
N ALA A 29 12.84 0.95 2.89
CA ALA A 29 14.08 1.46 2.32
C ALA A 29 13.88 1.84 0.87
N CYS A 30 14.48 2.95 0.46
CA CYS A 30 14.36 3.47 -0.89
C CYS A 30 15.60 3.12 -1.70
N PHE A 31 15.43 2.95 -3.02
CA PHE A 31 16.60 2.87 -3.89
C PHE A 31 17.42 4.14 -3.75
N PRO A 32 18.74 4.03 -3.76
CA PRO A 32 19.58 5.24 -3.65
C PRO A 32 19.24 6.29 -4.70
N GLU A 33 18.90 5.86 -5.92
CA GLU A 33 18.55 6.78 -7.00
C GLU A 33 17.31 7.60 -6.67
N VAL A 34 16.35 7.00 -5.97
CA VAL A 34 15.15 7.70 -5.56
C VAL A 34 15.51 8.82 -4.59
N LEU A 35 16.33 8.50 -3.58
CA LEU A 35 16.75 9.51 -2.61
C LEU A 35 17.56 10.62 -3.27
N GLU A 36 18.41 10.26 -4.24
CA GLU A 36 19.21 11.25 -4.95
C GLU A 36 18.31 12.23 -5.72
N ALA A 37 17.26 11.72 -6.35
CA ALA A 37 16.33 12.58 -7.09
C ALA A 37 15.60 13.56 -6.18
N MET A 38 15.40 13.17 -4.92
CA MET A 38 14.62 13.99 -4.00
C MET A 38 15.38 15.16 -3.39
N ARG A 39 16.70 15.19 -3.57
CA ARG A 39 17.50 16.26 -2.98
C ARG A 39 17.72 17.45 -3.93
N ILE A 40 16.99 17.50 -5.02
CA ILE A 40 17.08 18.62 -5.95
C ILE A 40 16.49 19.88 -5.33
N GLN A 41 16.96 21.05 -5.81
CA GLN A 41 16.42 22.32 -5.35
C GLN A 41 14.99 22.49 -5.83
N GLN A 42 14.19 23.20 -5.05
CA GLN A 42 12.77 23.38 -5.36
C GLN A 42 12.55 24.25 -6.60
N LEU A 43 11.40 24.06 -7.22
CA LEU A 43 10.97 24.85 -8.37
C LEU A 43 9.49 25.17 -8.18
N SER A 44 9.00 26.12 -8.95
CA SER A 44 7.58 26.48 -8.87
C SER A 44 6.71 25.35 -9.39
N HIS A 45 5.69 25.00 -8.60
CA HIS A 45 4.76 23.95 -9.05
C HIS A 45 3.80 24.45 -10.14
N ARG A 46 3.91 25.74 -10.53
CA ARG A 46 3.17 26.29 -11.66
C ARG A 46 4.06 26.48 -12.89
N SER A 47 5.33 26.10 -12.80
CA SER A 47 6.27 26.23 -13.91
C SER A 47 6.05 25.14 -14.95
N LYS A 48 6.53 25.41 -16.15
CA LYS A 48 6.49 24.41 -17.23
C LYS A 48 7.32 23.18 -16.86
N GLU A 49 8.44 23.41 -16.20
CA GLU A 49 9.30 22.30 -15.79
C GLU A 49 8.58 21.37 -14.82
N TYR A 50 7.88 21.92 -13.84
CA TYR A 50 7.13 21.07 -12.93
C TYR A 50 5.99 20.37 -13.66
N GLN A 51 5.29 21.09 -14.53
CA GLN A 51 4.18 20.49 -15.27
C GLN A 51 4.65 19.28 -16.07
N GLU A 52 5.83 19.37 -16.67
CA GLU A 52 6.38 18.23 -17.41
C GLU A 52 6.71 17.06 -16.49
N LEU A 53 7.27 17.34 -15.32
CA LEU A 53 7.55 16.27 -14.35
C LEU A 53 6.25 15.59 -13.93
N HIS A 54 5.23 16.38 -13.61
CA HIS A 54 3.95 15.83 -13.18
C HIS A 54 3.32 14.98 -14.27
N ARG A 55 3.31 15.52 -15.50
CA ARG A 55 2.74 14.81 -16.65
C ARG A 55 3.45 13.48 -16.88
N ASP A 56 4.78 13.52 -16.90
CA ASP A 56 5.56 12.31 -17.16
C ASP A 56 5.31 11.26 -16.05
N THR A 57 5.23 11.71 -14.81
CA THR A 57 5.01 10.78 -13.68
C THR A 57 3.62 10.16 -13.77
N VAL A 58 2.60 10.98 -14.05
CA VAL A 58 1.23 10.46 -14.20
C VAL A 58 1.18 9.42 -15.32
N LYS A 59 1.81 9.71 -16.46
CA LYS A 59 1.76 8.78 -17.59
C LYS A 59 2.46 7.47 -17.27
N ARG A 60 3.61 7.54 -16.59
CA ARG A 60 4.32 6.32 -16.25
C ARG A 60 3.53 5.47 -15.24
N LEU A 61 2.90 6.11 -14.27
CA LEU A 61 2.09 5.37 -13.31
C LEU A 61 0.84 4.80 -13.99
N ALA A 62 0.22 5.56 -14.88
CA ALA A 62 -0.93 5.05 -15.62
C ALA A 62 -0.57 3.81 -16.43
N ASP A 63 0.61 3.83 -17.07
CA ASP A 63 1.08 2.65 -17.79
C ASP A 63 1.27 1.47 -16.86
N PHE A 64 1.84 1.69 -15.69
CA PHE A 64 2.06 0.61 -14.73
C PHE A 64 0.73 0.02 -14.26
N LEU A 65 -0.27 0.86 -14.08
CA LEU A 65 -1.58 0.43 -13.59
C LEU A 65 -2.51 -0.02 -14.71
N LEU A 66 -2.06 0.04 -15.96
CA LEU A 66 -2.89 -0.30 -17.12
C LEU A 66 -4.18 0.53 -17.09
N ALA A 67 -4.01 1.81 -16.78
CA ALA A 67 -5.11 2.76 -16.62
C ALA A 67 -5.08 3.74 -17.79
N ARG A 68 -5.71 3.38 -18.91
CA ARG A 68 -5.78 4.26 -20.07
C ARG A 68 -7.03 5.14 -20.05
N LYS A 69 -8.13 4.59 -19.51
CA LYS A 69 -9.39 5.33 -19.40
C LYS A 69 -9.50 6.07 -18.09
N ALA A 70 -9.06 5.43 -16.99
CA ALA A 70 -9.09 6.06 -15.68
C ALA A 70 -8.07 7.19 -15.60
N THR A 71 -8.36 8.17 -14.74
CA THR A 71 -7.48 9.31 -14.52
C THR A 71 -6.58 9.06 -13.32
N VAL A 72 -5.28 9.21 -13.49
CA VAL A 72 -4.32 9.03 -12.39
C VAL A 72 -4.11 10.38 -11.70
N LEU A 73 -4.23 10.37 -10.37
CA LEU A 73 -4.10 11.57 -9.55
C LEU A 73 -2.95 11.39 -8.57
N LEU A 74 -2.17 12.45 -8.36
CA LEU A 74 -1.04 12.51 -7.42
C LEU A 74 -1.29 13.67 -6.48
N ILE A 75 -1.38 13.40 -5.17
CA ILE A 75 -1.79 14.41 -4.19
C ILE A 75 -0.90 14.32 -2.95
N PRO A 76 -0.54 15.45 -2.34
CA PRO A 76 0.19 15.41 -1.06
C PRO A 76 -0.72 14.85 0.03
N SER A 77 -0.46 13.63 0.46
CA SER A 77 -1.32 12.96 1.43
C SER A 77 -0.74 11.58 1.73
N SER A 78 -1.27 10.95 2.78
CA SER A 78 -1.15 9.52 2.92
C SER A 78 -2.28 8.85 2.10
N GLY A 79 -2.19 7.54 1.92
CA GLY A 79 -3.23 6.81 1.21
C GLY A 79 -4.59 6.89 1.90
N THR A 80 -4.60 7.05 3.22
CA THR A 80 -5.85 7.19 3.97
C THR A 80 -6.69 8.36 3.46
N GLY A 81 -6.05 9.39 2.91
CA GLY A 81 -6.78 10.51 2.32
C GLY A 81 -7.70 10.08 1.20
N PHE A 82 -7.20 9.21 0.30
CA PHE A 82 -8.06 8.71 -0.77
C PHE A 82 -9.13 7.75 -0.28
N MET A 83 -8.85 7.04 0.83
CA MET A 83 -9.89 6.23 1.44
C MET A 83 -11.11 7.11 1.77
N GLU A 84 -10.88 8.23 2.45
CA GLU A 84 -11.96 9.19 2.73
C GLU A 84 -12.53 9.78 1.44
N ALA A 85 -11.64 10.14 0.50
CA ALA A 85 -12.09 10.77 -0.75
C ALA A 85 -13.09 9.90 -1.50
N SER A 86 -12.86 8.58 -1.53
CA SER A 86 -13.76 7.68 -2.24
C SER A 86 -15.18 7.79 -1.69
N ILE A 87 -15.30 7.89 -0.37
CA ILE A 87 -16.61 7.98 0.28
C ILE A 87 -17.23 9.36 0.03
N ARG A 88 -16.44 10.41 0.23
CA ARG A 88 -16.98 11.77 0.14
C ARG A 88 -17.33 12.19 -1.26
N ASN A 89 -16.69 11.60 -2.28
CA ASN A 89 -16.94 12.00 -3.67
C ASN A 89 -17.91 11.10 -4.40
N ALA A 90 -18.11 9.87 -3.95
CA ALA A 90 -18.77 8.88 -4.80
C ALA A 90 -19.89 8.11 -4.10
N VAL A 91 -20.28 8.51 -2.90
CA VAL A 91 -21.39 7.88 -2.20
C VAL A 91 -22.41 8.95 -1.83
N THR A 92 -23.67 8.70 -2.13
CA THR A 92 -24.77 9.61 -1.80
C THR A 92 -24.83 9.81 -0.28
N PRO A 93 -25.13 11.02 0.21
CA PRO A 93 -25.25 11.21 1.65
C PRO A 93 -26.17 10.16 2.29
N LYS A 94 -25.69 9.54 3.35
CA LYS A 94 -26.35 8.44 4.07
C LYS A 94 -26.48 7.18 3.23
N GLY A 95 -25.76 7.10 2.11
CA GLY A 95 -25.77 5.91 1.27
C GLY A 95 -25.08 4.74 1.92
N LYS A 96 -25.35 3.55 1.39
CA LYS A 96 -24.78 2.31 1.92
C LYS A 96 -23.59 1.86 1.11
N VAL A 97 -22.57 1.37 1.80
CA VAL A 97 -21.35 0.86 1.19
C VAL A 97 -21.08 -0.52 1.77
N LEU A 98 -20.89 -1.51 0.90
CA LEU A 98 -20.51 -2.83 1.39
C LEU A 98 -19.00 -2.85 1.61
N VAL A 99 -18.59 -3.03 2.87
CA VAL A 99 -17.21 -2.97 3.27
C VAL A 99 -16.73 -4.39 3.57
N THR A 100 -15.73 -4.87 2.83
CA THR A 100 -15.13 -6.17 3.13
C THR A 100 -14.06 -5.96 4.19
N VAL A 101 -14.08 -6.79 5.24
CA VAL A 101 -13.15 -6.65 6.35
C VAL A 101 -12.44 -7.97 6.57
N ILE A 102 -11.14 -8.01 6.30
CA ILE A 102 -10.34 -9.19 6.58
C ILE A 102 -9.17 -8.86 7.52
N GLY A 103 -9.21 -7.67 8.13
CA GLY A 103 -8.20 -7.26 9.07
C GLY A 103 -8.37 -5.79 9.44
N GLU A 104 -7.32 -5.24 10.02
CA GLU A 104 -7.37 -3.89 10.58
C GLU A 104 -7.61 -2.81 9.54
N PHE A 105 -7.04 -2.95 8.34
CA PHE A 105 -7.20 -1.90 7.33
C PHE A 105 -8.55 -1.94 6.66
N GLY A 106 -9.15 -3.12 6.50
CA GLY A 106 -10.55 -3.19 6.10
C GLY A 106 -11.45 -2.54 7.12
N ASN A 107 -11.14 -2.75 8.40
CA ASN A 107 -11.91 -2.11 9.46
C ASN A 107 -11.73 -0.58 9.44
N ARG A 108 -10.54 -0.11 9.07
CA ARG A 108 -10.33 1.32 8.91
C ARG A 108 -11.22 1.90 7.81
N TYR A 109 -11.40 1.15 6.72
CA TYR A 109 -12.32 1.59 5.67
C TYR A 109 -13.75 1.67 6.21
N ARG A 110 -14.15 0.71 7.03
CA ARG A 110 -15.47 0.77 7.67
C ARG A 110 -15.60 2.04 8.50
N GLU A 111 -14.56 2.38 9.27
CA GLU A 111 -14.58 3.62 10.06
C GLU A 111 -14.68 4.84 9.14
N ALA A 112 -13.98 4.84 8.01
CA ALA A 112 -14.05 5.96 7.08
C ALA A 112 -15.48 6.14 6.57
N VAL A 113 -16.14 5.03 6.25
CA VAL A 113 -17.54 5.10 5.80
C VAL A 113 -18.41 5.72 6.87
N GLU A 114 -18.29 5.23 8.10
CA GLU A 114 -19.10 5.73 9.21
C GLU A 114 -18.84 7.20 9.50
N ARG A 115 -17.56 7.56 9.58
CA ARG A 115 -17.20 8.91 9.98
C ARG A 115 -17.47 9.96 8.90
N ASN A 116 -17.72 9.51 7.69
CA ASN A 116 -18.12 10.41 6.60
C ASN A 116 -19.61 10.32 6.28
N GLY A 117 -20.40 9.76 7.18
CA GLY A 117 -21.84 9.76 7.09
C GLY A 117 -22.49 8.65 6.27
N UNK A 118 -21.80 7.61 5.68
CA UNK A 118 -22.27 6.66 4.98
C UNK A 118 -22.59 5.64 5.89
N VAL A 119 -23.17 4.68 5.39
CA VAL A 119 -23.63 3.54 6.22
C VAL A 119 -22.91 2.28 5.76
N PRO A 120 -22.08 1.68 6.61
CA PRO A 120 -21.38 0.46 6.20
C PRO A 120 -22.27 -0.77 6.37
N VAL A 121 -22.22 -1.65 5.36
CA VAL A 121 -22.75 -3.00 5.43
C VAL A 121 -21.50 -3.89 5.41
N VAL A 122 -21.25 -4.63 6.49
CA VAL A 122 -19.96 -5.26 6.67
C VAL A 122 -19.99 -6.74 6.29
N LEU A 123 -19.05 -7.14 5.43
CA LEU A 123 -18.77 -8.55 5.14
C LEU A 123 -17.43 -8.86 5.79
N GLU A 124 -17.47 -9.52 6.95
CA GLU A 124 -16.26 -9.77 7.72
C GLU A 124 -15.87 -11.24 7.65
N LYS A 125 -14.56 -11.49 7.53
CA LYS A 125 -14.03 -12.84 7.51
C LYS A 125 -13.14 -13.08 8.72
N PRO A 126 -12.98 -14.32 9.12
CA PRO A 126 -12.00 -14.62 10.18
C PRO A 126 -10.61 -14.14 9.75
N LEU A 127 -9.81 -13.71 10.71
CA LEU A 127 -8.47 -13.21 10.42
C LEU A 127 -7.64 -14.28 9.73
N GLY A 128 -6.90 -13.87 8.72
CA GLY A 128 -6.08 -14.80 7.94
C GLY A 128 -6.77 -15.34 6.71
N LYS A 129 -8.07 -15.07 6.53
CA LYS A 129 -8.84 -15.57 5.40
C LYS A 129 -9.15 -14.47 4.40
N PRO A 130 -9.18 -14.77 3.11
CA PRO A 130 -9.62 -13.79 2.10
C PRO A 130 -11.14 -13.75 1.99
N VAL A 131 -11.64 -12.74 1.29
CA VAL A 131 -13.04 -12.77 0.83
C VAL A 131 -13.07 -13.60 -0.45
N LEU A 132 -14.00 -14.54 -0.53
CA LEU A 132 -14.15 -15.36 -1.75
C LEU A 132 -15.23 -14.75 -2.65
N PRO A 133 -15.12 -14.94 -3.98
CA PRO A 133 -16.10 -14.35 -4.89
C PRO A 133 -17.54 -14.74 -4.59
N GLU A 134 -17.79 -16.01 -4.25
CA GLU A 134 -19.16 -16.43 -3.94
C GLU A 134 -19.70 -15.78 -2.67
N GLU A 135 -18.84 -15.46 -1.72
CA GLU A 135 -19.26 -14.78 -0.50
C GLU A 135 -19.64 -13.34 -0.80
N LEU A 136 -18.86 -12.67 -1.64
CA LEU A 136 -19.19 -11.31 -2.05
C LEU A 136 -20.47 -11.27 -2.87
N ASP A 137 -20.62 -12.21 -3.79
CA ASP A 137 -21.82 -12.29 -4.61
C ASP A 137 -23.08 -12.45 -3.73
N ASP A 138 -22.99 -13.34 -2.74
CA ASP A 138 -24.11 -13.56 -1.82
C ASP A 138 -24.43 -12.29 -1.03
N ALA A 139 -23.40 -11.61 -0.55
CA ALA A 139 -23.61 -10.38 0.22
C ALA A 139 -24.25 -9.29 -0.64
N LEU A 140 -23.86 -9.21 -1.90
CA LEU A 140 -24.46 -8.20 -2.79
C LEU A 140 -25.91 -8.53 -3.16
N ARG A 141 -26.23 -9.82 -3.33
CA ARG A 141 -27.61 -10.20 -3.56
C ARG A 141 -28.51 -9.82 -2.38
N LYS A 142 -27.98 -9.93 -1.18
CA LYS A 142 -28.75 -9.64 0.03
C LYS A 142 -28.81 -8.14 0.34
N ASN A 143 -27.97 -7.33 -0.30
CA ASN A 143 -27.87 -5.90 -0.01
C ASN A 143 -27.84 -5.12 -1.30
N ARG A 144 -28.95 -5.17 -2.04
CA ARG A 144 -29.02 -4.59 -3.38
C ARG A 144 -28.92 -3.07 -3.38
N ASP A 145 -29.17 -2.44 -2.24
CA ASP A 145 -29.17 -0.98 -2.17
C ASP A 145 -27.82 -0.37 -1.84
N VAL A 146 -26.76 -1.16 -1.69
CA VAL A 146 -25.43 -0.57 -1.55
C VAL A 146 -25.03 0.09 -2.86
N GLU A 147 -24.31 1.20 -2.76
CA GLU A 147 -23.87 1.94 -3.94
C GLU A 147 -22.47 1.53 -4.38
N ALA A 148 -21.67 1.06 -3.46
CA ALA A 148 -20.28 0.77 -3.71
C ALA A 148 -19.80 -0.37 -2.83
N VAL A 149 -18.67 -0.97 -3.23
CA VAL A 149 -18.00 -2.02 -2.46
C VAL A 149 -16.57 -1.57 -2.23
N THR A 150 -16.08 -1.71 -0.99
CA THR A 150 -14.67 -1.46 -0.70
C THR A 150 -13.94 -2.78 -0.48
N ILE A 151 -12.75 -2.87 -1.07
CA ILE A 151 -11.90 -4.05 -0.92
C ILE A 151 -10.51 -3.59 -0.53
N THR A 152 -9.97 -4.17 0.54
CA THR A 152 -8.57 -4.02 0.88
C THR A 152 -7.82 -5.10 0.13
N TYR A 153 -7.05 -4.73 -0.89
CA TYR A 153 -6.40 -5.72 -1.75
C TYR A 153 -5.38 -6.52 -0.96
N ASN A 154 -4.51 -5.82 -0.24
CA ASN A 154 -3.49 -6.47 0.59
C ASN A 154 -3.68 -6.04 2.03
N GLU A 155 -4.04 -6.98 2.89
CA GLU A 155 -4.29 -6.67 4.29
C GLU A 155 -2.99 -6.85 5.07
N THR A 156 -2.37 -5.73 5.38
CA THR A 156 -1.04 -5.72 5.99
C THR A 156 -1.03 -6.33 7.40
N SER A 157 -2.16 -6.28 8.09
CA SER A 157 -2.21 -6.81 9.44
C SER A 157 -2.20 -8.34 9.49
N THR A 158 -2.59 -9.01 8.41
CA THR A 158 -2.71 -10.47 8.38
C THR A 158 -1.86 -11.13 7.30
N GLY A 159 -1.36 -10.37 6.33
CA GLY A 159 -0.57 -10.92 5.25
C GLY A 159 -1.39 -11.60 4.16
N VAL A 160 -2.65 -11.23 4.03
CA VAL A 160 -3.55 -11.84 3.03
C VAL A 160 -3.72 -10.92 1.84
N LEU A 161 -3.58 -11.48 0.65
CA LEU A 161 -3.93 -10.78 -0.59
C LEU A 161 -5.28 -11.29 -1.07
N ASN A 162 -6.27 -10.42 -1.11
CA ASN A 162 -7.59 -10.78 -1.63
C ASN A 162 -7.52 -11.08 -3.13
N PRO A 163 -8.37 -11.98 -3.64
CA PRO A 163 -8.40 -12.27 -5.08
C PRO A 163 -9.13 -11.16 -5.84
N LEU A 164 -8.44 -10.03 -6.05
CA LEU A 164 -9.08 -8.81 -6.54
C LEU A 164 -9.69 -8.99 -7.92
N ARG A 165 -9.01 -9.67 -8.82
CA ARG A 165 -9.53 -9.86 -10.18
C ARG A 165 -10.93 -10.47 -10.13
N GLU A 166 -11.07 -11.55 -9.36
CA GLU A 166 -12.34 -12.27 -9.27
C GLU A 166 -13.39 -11.46 -8.50
N LEU A 167 -12.97 -10.76 -7.45
CA LEU A 167 -13.89 -9.94 -6.68
C LEU A 167 -14.38 -8.75 -7.51
N ALA A 168 -13.50 -8.15 -8.29
CA ALA A 168 -13.89 -7.04 -9.15
C ALA A 168 -14.95 -7.48 -10.15
N LYS A 169 -14.80 -8.67 -10.72
CA LYS A 169 -15.79 -9.19 -11.66
C LYS A 169 -17.17 -9.27 -11.00
N VAL A 170 -17.22 -9.78 -9.77
CA VAL A 170 -18.49 -9.87 -9.04
C VAL A 170 -19.09 -8.48 -8.82
N VAL A 171 -18.28 -7.52 -8.37
CA VAL A 171 -18.78 -6.17 -8.11
C VAL A 171 -19.37 -5.56 -9.38
N LYS A 172 -18.66 -5.68 -10.50
CA LYS A 172 -19.11 -5.05 -11.74
C LYS A 172 -20.32 -5.77 -12.33
N GLU A 173 -20.45 -7.07 -12.11
CA GLU A 173 -21.66 -7.79 -12.53
C GLU A 173 -22.89 -7.29 -11.78
N HIS A 174 -22.72 -6.81 -10.56
CA HIS A 174 -23.82 -6.22 -9.80
C HIS A 174 -24.00 -4.73 -10.06
N GLY A 175 -23.18 -4.14 -10.93
CA GLY A 175 -23.33 -2.75 -11.31
C GLY A 175 -22.94 -1.75 -10.24
N LYS A 176 -22.09 -2.13 -9.30
CA LYS A 176 -21.70 -1.26 -8.20
C LYS A 176 -20.35 -0.63 -8.46
N LEU A 177 -20.10 0.51 -7.81
CA LEU A 177 -18.76 1.10 -7.84
C LEU A 177 -17.80 0.27 -6.99
N LEU A 178 -16.56 0.20 -7.42
CA LEU A 178 -15.52 -0.58 -6.74
C LEU A 178 -14.40 0.33 -6.27
N PHE A 179 -14.20 0.40 -4.96
CA PHE A 179 -13.10 1.17 -4.35
C PHE A 179 -12.10 0.21 -3.74
N VAL A 180 -10.83 0.36 -4.12
CA VAL A 180 -9.78 -0.57 -3.72
C VAL A 180 -8.70 0.15 -2.93
N ASP A 181 -8.51 -0.29 -1.68
CA ASP A 181 -7.34 0.12 -0.91
C ASP A 181 -6.19 -0.77 -1.35
N ALA A 182 -5.24 -0.19 -2.07
CA ALA A 182 -4.06 -0.91 -2.52
C ALA A 182 -2.79 -0.30 -1.92
N VAL A 183 -2.90 0.25 -0.71
CA VAL A 183 -1.78 0.96 -0.11
C VAL A 183 -0.54 0.10 -0.03
N SER A 184 -0.66 -1.16 0.38
CA SER A 184 0.51 -2.04 0.42
C SER A 184 0.50 -3.08 -0.71
N ALA A 185 -0.28 -2.85 -1.76
CA ALA A 185 -0.33 -3.74 -2.93
C ALA A 185 0.19 -3.07 -4.20
N MET A 186 -0.11 -1.78 -4.38
CA MET A 186 0.24 -1.10 -5.63
C MET A 186 1.76 -1.04 -5.78
N GLY A 187 2.24 -1.53 -6.91
CA GLY A 187 3.67 -1.64 -7.15
C GLY A 187 4.21 -3.04 -6.90
N ALA A 188 3.40 -3.93 -6.30
CA ALA A 188 3.87 -5.28 -6.00
C ALA A 188 2.89 -6.36 -6.50
N ALA A 189 1.59 -6.08 -6.45
CA ALA A 189 0.56 -7.02 -6.92
C ALA A 189 0.02 -6.54 -8.27
N ASP A 190 -0.46 -7.48 -9.06
CA ASP A 190 -1.06 -7.16 -10.36
C ASP A 190 -2.33 -6.34 -10.15
N ILE A 191 -2.40 -5.18 -10.79
CA ILE A 191 -3.59 -4.33 -10.78
C ILE A 191 -3.81 -3.88 -12.23
N ARG A 192 -4.98 -4.19 -12.77
CA ARG A 192 -5.35 -3.83 -14.15
C ARG A 192 -6.59 -2.96 -14.07
N VAL A 193 -6.37 -1.67 -13.90
CA VAL A 193 -7.43 -0.75 -13.52
C VAL A 193 -8.60 -0.79 -14.51
N ASP A 194 -8.30 -0.58 -15.80
CA ASP A 194 -9.37 -0.53 -16.78
C ASP A 194 -10.00 -1.90 -17.01
N ASP A 195 -9.17 -2.94 -17.15
CA ASP A 195 -9.67 -4.28 -17.44
C ASP A 195 -10.57 -4.82 -16.35
N TRP A 196 -10.25 -4.50 -15.10
CA TRP A 196 -11.04 -5.03 -13.97
C TRP A 196 -12.17 -4.10 -13.57
N GLY A 197 -12.29 -2.94 -14.23
CA GLY A 197 -13.38 -2.01 -13.93
C GLY A 197 -13.27 -1.34 -12.57
N ILE A 198 -12.06 -1.17 -12.08
CA ILE A 198 -11.85 -0.53 -10.78
C ILE A 198 -12.21 0.94 -10.88
N ASP A 199 -13.02 1.42 -9.94
CA ASP A 199 -13.48 2.81 -9.99
C ASP A 199 -12.54 3.75 -9.24
N ILE A 200 -12.03 3.33 -8.09
CA ILE A 200 -10.94 4.05 -7.42
C ILE A 200 -9.99 3.00 -6.86
N VAL A 201 -8.69 3.15 -7.16
CA VAL A 201 -7.65 2.40 -6.47
C VAL A 201 -6.61 3.40 -6.00
N PHE A 202 -6.12 3.24 -4.77
CA PHE A 202 -5.20 4.22 -4.21
C PHE A 202 -4.07 3.56 -3.42
N ALA A 203 -2.99 4.32 -3.27
CA ALA A 203 -1.82 3.87 -2.54
C ALA A 203 -1.03 5.05 -2.01
N SER A 204 0.04 4.73 -1.29
CA SER A 204 0.95 5.69 -0.70
C SER A 204 2.35 5.47 -1.23
N SER A 205 3.15 6.53 -1.23
CA SER A 205 4.50 6.45 -1.80
C SER A 205 5.47 5.58 -1.00
N GLN A 206 5.22 5.40 0.31
CA GLN A 206 6.21 4.77 1.20
C GLN A 206 6.10 3.25 1.26
N LYS A 207 5.37 2.64 0.34
CA LYS A 207 5.20 1.19 0.32
C LYS A 207 5.98 0.60 -0.85
N ALA A 208 5.31 -0.12 -1.76
CA ALA A 208 6.02 -0.95 -2.73
C ALA A 208 6.90 -0.18 -3.73
N PHE A 209 6.57 1.06 -4.04
CA PHE A 209 7.44 1.83 -4.93
C PHE A 209 8.70 2.36 -4.23
N GLY A 210 8.74 2.32 -2.90
CA GLY A 210 9.95 2.68 -2.18
C GLY A 210 10.33 4.14 -2.28
N VAL A 211 9.36 5.02 -2.08
CA VAL A 211 9.57 6.47 -2.06
C VAL A 211 9.24 6.96 -0.66
N PRO A 212 9.97 7.93 -0.11
CA PRO A 212 9.58 8.45 1.21
C PRO A 212 8.13 8.92 1.28
N PRO A 213 7.52 8.85 2.46
CA PRO A 213 6.09 9.21 2.58
C PRO A 213 5.81 10.66 2.22
N GLY A 214 4.54 10.95 1.92
CA GLY A 214 4.10 12.30 1.62
C GLY A 214 3.30 12.41 0.34
N LEU A 215 3.21 11.36 -0.44
CA LEU A 215 2.51 11.36 -1.70
C LEU A 215 1.51 10.22 -1.75
N ALA A 216 0.27 10.52 -2.10
CA ALA A 216 -0.74 9.51 -2.37
C ALA A 216 -1.05 9.49 -3.86
N MET A 217 -1.31 8.29 -4.38
CA MET A 217 -1.58 8.06 -5.79
C MET A 217 -2.93 7.38 -5.91
N ALA A 218 -3.67 7.72 -6.95
CA ALA A 218 -4.94 7.04 -7.22
C ALA A 218 -5.20 6.99 -8.71
N ALA A 219 -5.96 5.97 -9.14
CA ALA A 219 -6.57 5.96 -10.46
C ALA A 219 -8.08 5.99 -10.25
N VAL A 220 -8.77 6.87 -10.95
CA VAL A 220 -10.18 7.17 -10.71
C VAL A 220 -10.95 7.06 -12.03
N SER A 221 -12.04 6.30 -12.03
CA SER A 221 -12.82 6.08 -13.24
C SER A 221 -13.69 7.29 -13.57
N GLU A 222 -14.12 7.36 -14.82
CA GLU A 222 -15.03 8.42 -15.24
C GLU A 222 -16.34 8.33 -14.47
N GLU A 223 -16.80 7.12 -14.13
CA GLU A 223 -18.04 6.95 -13.37
C GLU A 223 -17.97 7.65 -12.01
N VAL A 224 -16.80 7.62 -11.37
CA VAL A 224 -16.66 8.33 -10.09
C VAL A 224 -16.79 9.83 -10.30
N PHE A 225 -16.17 10.37 -11.33
CA PHE A 225 -16.29 11.81 -11.57
C PHE A 225 -17.73 12.20 -11.89
N GLU A 226 -18.45 11.36 -12.63
CA GLU A 226 -19.86 11.64 -12.90
C GLU A 226 -20.67 11.61 -11.62
N LYS A 227 -20.45 10.61 -10.77
CA LYS A 227 -21.13 10.53 -9.49
C LYS A 227 -20.84 11.75 -8.62
N ALA A 228 -19.57 12.18 -8.63
CA ALA A 228 -19.14 13.32 -7.80
C ALA A 228 -19.92 14.59 -8.12
N LYS A 229 -20.32 14.76 -9.38
CA LYS A 229 -21.10 15.94 -9.75
C LYS A 229 -22.42 16.01 -8.99
N SER A 230 -22.95 14.88 -8.56
CA SER A 230 -24.21 14.83 -7.84
C SER A 230 -24.05 14.89 -6.33
N ILE A 231 -22.81 14.87 -5.84
CA ILE A 231 -22.57 14.89 -4.39
C ILE A 231 -22.36 16.34 -3.97
N PRO A 232 -23.21 16.88 -3.09
CA PRO A 232 -23.14 18.31 -2.80
C PRO A 232 -21.97 18.75 -1.94
N GLU A 233 -21.49 17.89 -1.05
CA GLU A 233 -20.45 18.29 -0.08
C GLU A 233 -19.27 17.33 -0.13
N ARG A 234 -18.36 17.59 -1.06
CA ARG A 234 -17.19 16.72 -1.26
C ARG A 234 -16.00 17.15 -0.43
N GLY A 235 -16.11 18.25 0.30
CA GLY A 235 -15.00 18.81 1.04
C GLY A 235 -14.10 19.63 0.13
N LEU A 236 -13.08 20.23 0.71
CA LEU A 236 -12.16 21.07 -0.05
C LEU A 236 -10.92 20.31 -0.52
N TYR A 237 -10.27 19.59 0.41
CA TYR A 237 -8.94 19.05 0.14
C TYR A 237 -8.97 17.94 -0.91
N PHE A 238 -9.98 17.08 -0.85
CA PHE A 238 -10.09 15.94 -1.76
C PHE A 238 -11.31 16.05 -2.65
N ASP A 239 -11.62 17.24 -3.14
CA ASP A 239 -12.65 17.40 -4.16
C ASP A 239 -12.07 16.88 -5.47
N LEU A 240 -12.44 15.68 -5.86
CA LEU A 240 -11.85 15.02 -7.02
C LEU A 240 -12.11 15.77 -8.32
N LEU A 241 -13.25 16.47 -8.41
CA LEU A 241 -13.54 17.24 -9.62
C LEU A 241 -12.56 18.39 -9.75
N GLU A 242 -12.28 19.10 -8.65
CA GLU A 242 -11.31 20.18 -8.69
C GLU A 242 -9.90 19.66 -8.97
N ILE A 243 -9.55 18.54 -8.34
CA ILE A 243 -8.23 17.96 -8.57
C ILE A 243 -8.04 17.60 -10.03
N ARG A 244 -9.05 16.97 -10.65
CA ARG A 244 -8.96 16.62 -12.07
C ARG A 244 -8.86 17.87 -12.94
N GLU A 245 -9.59 18.91 -12.59
CA GLU A 245 -9.55 20.14 -13.38
C GLU A 245 -8.13 20.72 -13.42
N PHE A 246 -7.46 20.78 -12.25
CA PHE A 246 -6.08 21.25 -12.21
C PHE A 246 -5.14 20.35 -12.99
N LEU A 247 -5.34 19.03 -12.90
CA LEU A 247 -4.52 18.10 -13.67
C LEU A 247 -4.66 18.36 -15.17
N VAL A 248 -5.88 18.45 -15.64
CA VAL A 248 -6.13 18.60 -17.08
C VAL A 248 -5.61 19.95 -17.59
N LYS A 249 -5.83 21.02 -16.84
CA LYS A 249 -5.47 22.35 -17.31
C LYS A 249 -4.01 22.68 -17.12
N GLN A 250 -3.37 22.15 -16.06
CA GLN A 250 -2.04 22.61 -15.69
C GLN A 250 -1.04 21.50 -15.39
N TRP A 251 -1.43 20.23 -15.45
CA TRP A 251 -0.58 19.12 -15.00
C TRP A 251 0.00 19.43 -13.63
N SER A 252 -0.87 19.76 -12.70
CA SER A 252 -0.49 20.09 -11.33
C SER A 252 -1.66 19.80 -10.40
N THR A 253 -1.63 20.38 -9.22
CA THR A 253 -2.63 20.12 -8.17
C THR A 253 -3.15 21.44 -7.62
N PRO A 254 -4.35 21.44 -7.02
CA PRO A 254 -4.87 22.68 -6.40
C PRO A 254 -3.99 23.20 -5.27
N THR A 255 -3.48 22.27 -4.43
CA THR A 255 -2.53 22.61 -3.37
C THR A 255 -1.13 22.28 -3.85
N THR A 256 -0.12 22.80 -3.15
CA THR A 256 1.26 22.54 -3.56
C THR A 256 1.57 21.05 -3.52
N PRO A 257 2.04 20.48 -4.62
CA PRO A 257 2.35 19.04 -4.63
C PRO A 257 3.65 18.74 -3.88
N PRO A 258 3.84 17.51 -3.44
CA PRO A 258 5.09 17.13 -2.77
C PRO A 258 6.16 16.86 -3.81
N ILE A 259 6.79 17.90 -4.30
CA ILE A 259 7.69 17.83 -5.45
C ILE A 259 8.79 16.79 -5.27
N PRO A 260 9.47 16.72 -4.11
CA PRO A 260 10.50 15.69 -3.95
C PRO A 260 9.95 14.27 -4.12
N GLN A 261 8.78 13.98 -3.54
CA GLN A 261 8.21 12.65 -3.65
C GLN A 261 7.77 12.33 -5.08
N ILE A 262 7.30 13.35 -5.80
CA ILE A 262 6.93 13.11 -7.20
C ILE A 262 8.18 12.81 -8.03
N ALA A 263 9.28 13.54 -7.80
CA ALA A 263 10.53 13.23 -8.45
C ALA A 263 10.99 11.81 -8.09
N GLY A 264 10.86 11.45 -6.81
CA GLY A 264 11.22 10.10 -6.37
C GLY A 264 10.39 9.02 -7.04
N LEU A 265 9.07 9.25 -7.13
CA LEU A 265 8.20 8.27 -7.81
C LEU A 265 8.55 8.16 -9.29
N ASN A 266 8.85 9.28 -9.92
CA ASN A 266 9.26 9.24 -11.32
C ASN A 266 10.49 8.33 -11.50
N VAL A 267 11.49 8.50 -10.62
CA VAL A 267 12.69 7.67 -10.70
C VAL A 267 12.36 6.21 -10.40
N ALA A 268 11.50 5.95 -9.41
CA ALA A 268 11.11 4.57 -9.11
C ALA A 268 10.48 3.91 -10.34
N LEU A 269 9.62 4.64 -11.05
CA LEU A 269 8.99 4.08 -12.24
C LEU A 269 10.00 3.87 -13.38
N ARG A 270 11.02 4.71 -13.47
CA ARG A 270 12.09 4.48 -14.44
C ARG A 270 12.93 3.26 -14.08
N ILE A 271 13.12 3.02 -12.77
CA ILE A 271 13.80 1.81 -12.33
C ILE A 271 13.01 0.56 -12.75
N VAL A 272 11.68 0.62 -12.64
CA VAL A 272 10.85 -0.47 -13.13
C VAL A 272 11.17 -0.78 -14.59
N GLU A 273 11.26 0.25 -15.42
CA GLU A 273 11.58 0.07 -16.84
C GLU A 273 12.97 -0.53 -17.03
N LYS A 274 13.96 -0.02 -16.29
CA LYS A 274 15.33 -0.51 -16.42
C LYS A 274 15.47 -1.97 -15.99
N MET A 275 14.63 -2.40 -15.05
CA MET A 275 14.67 -3.78 -14.58
C MET A 275 13.91 -4.74 -15.49
N GLY A 276 13.41 -4.26 -16.63
CA GLY A 276 12.76 -5.10 -17.61
C GLY A 276 11.27 -4.88 -17.75
N GLY A 277 10.71 -3.89 -17.05
CA GLY A 277 9.33 -3.51 -17.21
C GLY A 277 8.44 -4.04 -16.10
N ARG A 278 7.16 -3.75 -16.23
CA ARG A 278 6.14 -4.02 -15.23
C ARG A 278 6.12 -5.49 -14.80
N GLU A 279 6.09 -6.40 -15.78
CA GLU A 279 5.93 -7.82 -15.44
C GLU A 279 7.16 -8.36 -14.74
N ARG A 280 8.36 -7.94 -15.15
CA ARG A 280 9.58 -8.36 -14.47
C ARG A 280 9.65 -7.79 -13.05
N TRP A 281 9.22 -6.54 -12.88
CA TRP A 281 9.21 -5.92 -11.56
C TRP A 281 8.24 -6.66 -10.63
N LEU A 282 7.03 -6.96 -11.10
CA LEU A 282 6.07 -7.73 -10.28
C LEU A 282 6.61 -9.12 -9.99
N GLY A 283 7.30 -9.73 -10.96
CA GLY A 283 7.94 -11.03 -10.76
C GLY A 283 9.01 -10.98 -9.68
N MET A 284 9.76 -9.91 -9.62
CA MET A 284 10.76 -9.74 -8.57
C MET A 284 10.12 -9.72 -7.19
N TYR A 285 8.98 -9.01 -7.06
CA TYR A 285 8.25 -9.01 -5.79
C TYR A 285 7.76 -10.40 -5.44
N ALA A 286 7.22 -11.13 -6.42
CA ALA A 286 6.71 -12.47 -6.16
C ALA A 286 7.82 -13.42 -5.72
N GLU A 287 8.98 -13.37 -6.40
CA GLU A 287 10.11 -14.23 -6.07
C GLU A 287 10.66 -13.92 -4.69
N ARG A 288 10.78 -12.64 -4.37
CA ARG A 288 11.30 -12.22 -3.07
C ARG A 288 10.35 -12.66 -1.95
N ALA A 289 9.06 -12.47 -2.15
CA ALA A 289 8.08 -12.90 -1.16
C ALA A 289 8.16 -14.41 -0.93
N GLU A 290 8.26 -15.18 -2.02
CA GLU A 290 8.35 -16.63 -1.89
C GLU A 290 9.61 -17.05 -1.17
N ARG A 291 10.73 -16.39 -1.47
CA ARG A 291 11.99 -16.71 -0.79
C ARG A 291 11.87 -16.48 0.72
N ILE A 292 11.23 -15.39 1.11
CA ILE A 292 11.08 -15.09 2.54
C ILE A 292 10.13 -16.08 3.21
N ARG A 293 9.01 -16.38 2.57
CA ARG A 293 8.10 -17.38 3.15
C ARG A 293 8.77 -18.73 3.30
N ARG A 294 9.50 -19.16 2.27
CA ARG A 294 10.18 -20.44 2.31
C ARG A 294 11.22 -20.46 3.42
N GLY A 295 11.99 -19.39 3.58
CA GLY A 295 12.97 -19.32 4.65
C GLY A 295 12.36 -19.41 6.02
N VAL A 296 11.21 -18.75 6.22
CA VAL A 296 10.49 -18.83 7.47
C VAL A 296 10.03 -20.27 7.76
N GLN A 297 9.47 -20.91 6.75
CA GLN A 297 8.96 -22.27 6.92
C GLN A 297 10.08 -23.28 7.14
N GLU A 298 11.22 -23.08 6.48
CA GLU A 298 12.38 -23.95 6.66
C GLU A 298 12.93 -23.88 8.08
N LEU A 299 12.74 -22.75 8.75
CA LEU A 299 13.11 -22.64 10.17
C LEU A 299 12.11 -23.33 11.10
N GLY A 300 11.00 -23.81 10.56
CA GLY A 300 9.98 -24.46 11.38
C GLY A 300 8.90 -23.54 11.89
N LEU A 301 8.86 -22.31 11.40
CA LEU A 301 7.81 -21.37 11.82
C LEU A 301 6.61 -21.48 10.90
N LYS A 302 5.45 -21.00 11.36
CA LYS A 302 4.20 -21.14 10.65
C LYS A 302 3.69 -19.78 10.17
N LEU A 303 3.19 -19.75 8.93
CA LEU A 303 2.61 -18.55 8.37
C LEU A 303 1.17 -18.38 8.85
N PHE A 304 0.77 -17.14 9.05
CA PHE A 304 -0.57 -16.84 9.56
C PHE A 304 -1.64 -16.89 8.46
N ALA A 305 -1.32 -16.38 7.28
CA ALA A 305 -2.31 -16.24 6.21
C ALA A 305 -2.67 -17.59 5.59
N GLU A 306 -3.87 -17.67 5.06
CA GLU A 306 -4.31 -18.89 4.37
C GLU A 306 -3.46 -19.17 3.13
N PRO A 307 -2.97 -20.41 2.97
CA PRO A 307 -2.22 -20.75 1.76
C PRO A 307 -3.01 -20.46 0.50
N GLY A 308 -2.31 -19.98 -0.52
CA GLY A 308 -2.94 -19.57 -1.78
C GLY A 308 -3.28 -18.09 -1.83
N TYR A 309 -3.20 -17.40 -0.69
CA TYR A 309 -3.57 -15.98 -0.63
C TYR A 309 -2.51 -15.15 0.06
N TYR A 310 -1.25 -15.54 -0.10
CA TYR A 310 -0.15 -14.84 0.55
C TYR A 310 0.12 -13.48 -0.09
N SER A 311 0.43 -12.51 0.77
CA SER A 311 0.78 -11.16 0.34
C SER A 311 2.13 -11.14 -0.37
N PRO A 312 2.26 -10.34 -1.44
CA PRO A 312 3.58 -10.14 -2.06
C PRO A 312 4.45 -9.13 -1.32
N THR A 313 3.93 -8.46 -0.28
CA THR A 313 4.66 -7.37 0.37
C THR A 313 4.94 -7.60 1.85
N ILE A 314 4.21 -8.50 2.49
CA ILE A 314 4.42 -8.73 3.91
C ILE A 314 4.09 -10.17 4.27
N THR A 315 4.91 -10.76 5.13
CA THR A 315 4.70 -12.11 5.62
C THR A 315 4.45 -12.06 7.11
N VAL A 316 3.30 -12.54 7.54
CA VAL A 316 2.91 -12.58 8.95
C VAL A 316 3.17 -13.98 9.47
N VAL A 317 3.89 -14.07 10.58
CA VAL A 317 4.45 -15.31 11.08
C VAL A 317 4.00 -15.50 12.53
N TYR A 318 3.52 -16.69 12.88
CA TYR A 318 3.26 -17.00 14.28
C TYR A 318 4.55 -17.01 15.07
N ASN A 319 4.54 -16.41 16.25
CA ASN A 319 5.64 -16.57 17.18
C ASN A 319 5.84 -18.07 17.49
N PRO A 320 7.08 -18.49 17.77
CA PRO A 320 7.28 -19.88 18.19
C PRO A 320 6.57 -20.14 19.52
N PRO A 321 6.28 -21.41 19.84
CA PRO A 321 5.58 -21.73 21.08
C PRO A 321 6.26 -21.12 22.29
N GLY A 322 5.45 -20.56 23.19
CA GLY A 322 5.95 -19.96 24.42
C GLY A 322 6.46 -18.54 24.31
N VAL A 323 6.52 -17.99 23.10
CA VAL A 323 6.97 -16.62 22.88
C VAL A 323 5.75 -15.74 22.61
N LYS A 324 5.61 -14.66 23.36
CA LYS A 324 4.49 -13.74 23.20
C LYS A 324 4.98 -12.31 23.04
N GLY A 325 4.18 -11.52 22.33
CA GLY A 325 4.50 -10.11 22.15
C GLY A 325 5.61 -9.89 21.15
N PRO A 326 6.24 -8.73 21.19
CA PRO A 326 7.19 -8.33 20.13
C PRO A 326 8.63 -8.79 20.41
N VAL A 327 8.82 -9.98 20.95
CA VAL A 327 10.16 -10.46 21.33
C VAL A 327 11.06 -10.63 20.11
N ILE A 328 10.55 -11.27 19.05
CA ILE A 328 11.33 -11.46 17.83
C ILE A 328 11.74 -10.11 17.24
N TYR A 329 10.79 -9.18 17.18
CA TYR A 329 11.05 -7.83 16.71
C TYR A 329 12.19 -7.18 17.50
N GLU A 330 12.10 -7.23 18.83
CA GLU A 330 13.07 -6.55 19.69
C GLU A 330 14.44 -7.18 19.57
N GLU A 331 14.51 -8.50 19.49
CA GLU A 331 15.82 -9.18 19.39
C GLU A 331 16.48 -8.93 18.04
N LEU A 332 15.71 -8.91 16.95
CA LEU A 332 16.29 -8.59 15.64
C LEU A 332 16.74 -7.14 15.58
N ARG A 333 15.99 -6.25 16.23
CA ARG A 333 16.38 -4.84 16.23
C ARG A 333 17.74 -4.64 16.90
N LYS A 334 18.02 -5.38 17.98
CA LYS A 334 19.34 -5.33 18.61
C LYS A 334 20.45 -5.73 17.66
N ARG A 335 20.13 -6.51 16.64
CA ARG A 335 21.10 -7.01 15.67
C ARG A 335 21.11 -6.18 14.38
N GLY A 336 20.46 -5.01 14.39
CA GLY A 336 20.47 -4.12 13.24
C GLY A 336 19.47 -4.47 12.16
N ILE A 337 18.43 -5.22 12.51
CA ILE A 337 17.39 -5.61 11.55
C ILE A 337 16.03 -5.14 12.07
N GLU A 338 15.37 -4.31 11.28
CA GLU A 338 14.07 -3.76 11.66
C GLU A 338 12.99 -4.50 10.87
N ILE A 339 12.19 -5.31 11.58
CA ILE A 339 11.00 -5.92 11.00
C ILE A 339 9.78 -5.15 11.49
N ALA A 340 8.58 -5.71 11.36
CA ALA A 340 7.39 -5.09 11.88
C ALA A 340 6.82 -5.93 13.02
N LYS A 341 6.29 -5.26 14.03
CA LYS A 341 5.60 -5.96 15.11
C LYS A 341 4.29 -6.54 14.59
N GLY A 342 3.79 -7.56 15.27
CA GLY A 342 2.43 -8.00 15.03
C GLY A 342 1.46 -6.83 15.21
N TYR A 343 0.30 -6.90 14.56
CA TYR A 343 -0.60 -5.75 14.51
C TYR A 343 -2.03 -6.21 14.75
N GLY A 344 -2.79 -5.33 15.43
CA GLY A 344 -4.19 -5.59 15.66
C GLY A 344 -4.43 -6.73 16.63
N LYS A 345 -5.49 -7.47 16.39
CA LYS A 345 -5.91 -8.52 17.33
C LYS A 345 -4.92 -9.66 17.48
N VAL A 346 -4.02 -9.81 16.51
CA VAL A 346 -3.02 -10.90 16.56
C VAL A 346 -1.63 -10.38 16.96
N LYS A 347 -1.56 -9.18 17.53
CA LYS A 347 -0.26 -8.54 17.77
C LYS A 347 0.63 -9.32 18.73
N ASP A 348 0.05 -10.03 19.69
CA ASP A 348 0.86 -10.75 20.67
C ASP A 348 1.29 -12.14 20.20
N GLU A 349 0.65 -12.68 19.17
CA GLU A 349 0.93 -14.03 18.68
C GLU A 349 1.77 -14.05 17.42
N THR A 350 2.04 -12.90 16.81
CA THR A 350 2.70 -12.84 15.49
C THR A 350 3.78 -11.78 15.45
N PHE A 351 4.65 -11.92 14.47
CA PHE A 351 5.52 -10.84 14.02
C PHE A 351 5.39 -10.77 12.49
N ARG A 352 5.86 -9.67 11.90
CA ARG A 352 5.69 -9.48 10.47
C ARG A 352 7.01 -9.09 9.82
N ILE A 353 7.27 -9.68 8.65
CA ILE A 353 8.43 -9.36 7.84
C ILE A 353 7.93 -8.69 6.59
N GLY A 354 8.26 -7.41 6.42
CA GLY A 354 7.95 -6.71 5.18
C GLY A 354 9.02 -6.99 4.15
N HIS A 355 8.62 -7.04 2.88
CA HIS A 355 9.60 -7.28 1.82
C HIS A 355 9.35 -6.33 0.66
N MET A 356 9.28 -5.04 1.00
CA MET A 356 9.08 -3.95 0.05
C MET A 356 10.29 -3.04 0.01
N GLY A 357 10.47 -2.41 -1.14
CA GLY A 357 11.50 -1.40 -1.31
C GLY A 357 12.84 -2.01 -1.69
N TYR A 358 13.90 -1.31 -1.30
CA TYR A 358 15.25 -1.70 -1.70
C TYR A 358 15.79 -2.74 -0.72
N ILE A 359 15.76 -3.99 -1.13
CA ILE A 359 16.23 -5.11 -0.32
C ILE A 359 17.14 -5.95 -1.20
N THR A 360 18.37 -6.16 -0.76
CA THR A 360 19.32 -6.97 -1.53
C THR A 360 19.26 -8.43 -1.08
N SER A 361 19.84 -9.31 -1.92
CA SER A 361 19.96 -10.71 -1.55
C SER A 361 20.76 -10.86 -0.25
N GLU A 362 21.80 -10.06 -0.08
CA GLU A 362 22.61 -10.08 1.13
C GLU A 362 21.80 -9.67 2.35
N ASP A 363 20.87 -8.72 2.19
CA ASP A 363 19.98 -8.33 3.29
C ASP A 363 19.13 -9.52 3.73
N ILE A 364 18.62 -10.28 2.77
CA ILE A 364 17.78 -11.43 3.10
C ILE A 364 18.61 -12.53 3.78
N ASP A 365 19.81 -12.75 3.29
CA ASP A 365 20.72 -13.70 3.95
C ASP A 365 20.95 -13.29 5.40
N ALA A 366 21.19 -12.01 5.63
CA ALA A 366 21.42 -11.50 6.99
C ALA A 366 20.18 -11.68 7.86
N LEU A 367 19.00 -11.43 7.29
CA LEU A 367 17.75 -11.62 8.02
C LEU A 367 17.66 -13.05 8.55
N PHE A 368 17.85 -14.03 7.69
CA PHE A 368 17.66 -15.41 8.11
C PHE A 368 18.76 -15.92 9.01
N ARG A 369 20.00 -15.47 8.80
CA ARG A 369 21.07 -15.82 9.71
C ARG A 369 20.77 -15.32 11.12
N ASN A 370 20.34 -14.07 11.24
CA ASN A 370 20.04 -13.48 12.54
C ASN A 370 18.78 -14.04 13.13
N LEU A 371 17.74 -14.29 12.32
CA LEU A 371 16.51 -14.87 12.84
C LEU A 371 16.78 -16.26 13.43
N ARG A 372 17.59 -17.05 12.75
CA ARG A 372 17.96 -18.37 13.28
C ARG A 372 18.62 -18.23 14.64
N GLU A 373 19.57 -17.32 14.79
CA GLU A 373 20.26 -17.13 16.06
C GLU A 373 19.30 -16.64 17.15
N VAL A 374 18.37 -15.76 16.80
CA VAL A 374 17.39 -15.28 17.77
C VAL A 374 16.50 -16.44 18.25
N LEU A 375 16.05 -17.28 17.32
CA LEU A 375 15.20 -18.41 17.69
C LEU A 375 15.95 -19.35 18.64
N ILE A 376 17.20 -19.63 18.35
CA ILE A 376 18.01 -20.50 19.22
C ILE A 376 18.13 -19.88 20.61
N SER A 377 18.38 -18.56 20.68
CA SER A 377 18.53 -17.88 21.96
C SER A 377 17.24 -17.92 22.80
N LEU A 378 16.10 -18.07 22.15
CA LEU A 378 14.81 -18.13 22.82
C LEU A 378 14.41 -19.56 23.18
N GLY A 379 15.28 -20.53 22.89
CA GLY A 379 15.00 -21.92 23.21
C GLY A 379 14.25 -22.68 22.13
N PHE A 380 14.00 -22.05 20.99
CA PHE A 380 13.35 -22.73 19.87
C PHE A 380 14.41 -23.43 19.03
N LYS A 381 14.13 -24.67 18.64
CA LYS A 381 15.06 -25.45 17.84
C LYS A 381 14.66 -25.37 16.39
N PRO A 382 15.33 -24.53 15.57
CA PRO A 382 14.94 -24.43 14.17
C PRO A 382 15.15 -25.75 13.42
N ALA A 383 14.33 -25.97 12.40
CA ALA A 383 14.53 -27.11 11.53
C ALA A 383 15.89 -27.03 10.84
N ALA A 384 16.47 -28.18 10.55
CA ALA A 384 17.83 -28.29 10.02
C ALA A 384 17.99 -27.60 8.64
#